data_4d5502387e789f13acfbeef263cc6986
#
_entry.id   4d5502387e789f13acfbeef263cc6986
#
_cell.length_a   1.000
_cell.length_b   1.000
_cell.length_c   1.000
_cell.angle_alpha   90.00
_cell.angle_beta   90.00
_cell.angle_gamma   90.00
#
_symmetry.space_group_name_H-M   'P 1'
#
loop_
_entity.id
_entity.type
_entity.pdbx_description
1 polymer ?
#
loop_
_entity_poly.entity_id
_entity_poly.type
_entity_poly.pdbx_seq_one_letter_code
_entity_poly.pdbx_strand_id
1 'polypeptide(L)'
;GVITRTARVHSAAWKQMFDEFLRKRAAAAGEEFQPFDIAVDYTTYVDGMPRYDGVRTFLASRGIELPWGSPGDLPDAETVCGLGNRKNVLFHELIEEVGVEVYEDAVERIEDWRRRGLATAVVSSSKNCEQILRIAGLAHLFDTQVDGVEAARTKLPGKPAPDTFLKAAERLNVEARRAVVIEDAVAGVQAGRAGSFGLVVGVARRGPTDALAENGADVVVRNLGELTTEGTVGLVPPPSAVEYRDEIAGRLADRRPAIFLDYDGTLTPIVPDPAAATLAPEVRQLIDALSKLCRLAIVSGRDLQDVKRLVGLDDLVYAGSHGFEIV
;
A
#
# COMPACT_ATOMS: atom_id res chain seq x y z
N GLY A 1 -3.05 8.39 2.99
CA GLY A 1 -3.85 7.66 3.99
C GLY A 1 -4.91 6.78 3.35
N VAL A 2 -5.19 5.67 3.99
CA VAL A 2 -6.25 4.74 3.54
C VAL A 2 -7.65 5.37 3.69
N ILE A 3 -7.91 6.05 4.83
CA ILE A 3 -9.23 6.51 5.23
C ILE A 3 -9.40 8.02 5.07
N THR A 4 -8.34 8.78 5.34
CA THR A 4 -8.36 10.25 5.37
C THR A 4 -7.33 10.85 4.41
N ARG A 5 -7.63 12.04 3.87
CA ARG A 5 -6.75 12.79 2.95
C ARG A 5 -5.84 13.77 3.70
N THR A 6 -5.27 13.34 4.82
CA THR A 6 -4.46 14.21 5.68
C THR A 6 -3.10 14.62 5.06
N ALA A 7 -2.64 13.96 4.00
CA ALA A 7 -1.39 14.31 3.33
C ALA A 7 -1.33 15.77 2.89
N ARG A 8 -2.47 16.36 2.44
CA ARG A 8 -2.54 17.79 2.05
C ARG A 8 -2.32 18.71 3.25
N VAL A 9 -2.93 18.39 4.40
CA VAL A 9 -2.77 19.17 5.63
C VAL A 9 -1.34 19.01 6.17
N HIS A 10 -0.78 17.80 6.10
CA HIS A 10 0.61 17.56 6.48
C HIS A 10 1.58 18.37 5.62
N SER A 11 1.44 18.33 4.28
CA SER A 11 2.32 19.07 3.39
C SER A 11 2.19 20.59 3.56
N ALA A 12 0.96 21.10 3.78
CA ALA A 12 0.71 22.52 4.06
C ALA A 12 1.39 22.97 5.37
N ALA A 13 1.27 22.18 6.45
CA ALA A 13 1.92 22.48 7.72
C ALA A 13 3.46 22.45 7.62
N TRP A 14 4.02 21.51 6.86
CA TRP A 14 5.45 21.46 6.59
C TRP A 14 5.92 22.70 5.82
N LYS A 15 5.20 23.02 4.74
CA LYS A 15 5.51 24.21 3.93
C LYS A 15 5.47 25.48 4.74
N GLN A 16 4.42 25.69 5.51
CA GLN A 16 4.28 26.89 6.32
C GLN A 16 5.42 27.01 7.33
N MET A 17 5.72 25.96 8.09
CA MET A 17 6.79 25.96 9.08
C MET A 17 8.16 26.21 8.45
N PHE A 18 8.50 25.49 7.37
CA PHE A 18 9.79 25.69 6.74
C PHE A 18 9.89 27.05 6.06
N ASP A 19 8.85 27.53 5.39
CA ASP A 19 8.86 28.86 4.76
C ASP A 19 9.01 29.99 5.80
N GLU A 20 8.36 29.89 6.97
CA GLU A 20 8.54 30.83 8.07
C GLU A 20 10.02 30.85 8.56
N PHE A 21 10.59 29.67 8.79
CA PHE A 21 11.97 29.53 9.24
C PHE A 21 12.99 30.01 8.20
N LEU A 22 12.87 29.55 6.94
CA LEU A 22 13.79 29.89 5.86
C LEU A 22 13.73 31.37 5.51
N ARG A 23 12.53 32.00 5.53
CA ARG A 23 12.37 33.45 5.28
C ARG A 23 13.07 34.29 6.36
N LYS A 24 12.91 33.89 7.63
CA LYS A 24 13.59 34.55 8.76
C LYS A 24 15.12 34.45 8.61
N ARG A 25 15.60 33.27 8.24
CA ARG A 25 17.04 33.00 8.07
C ARG A 25 17.62 33.78 6.88
N ALA A 26 16.96 33.75 5.71
CA ALA A 26 17.38 34.47 4.52
C ALA A 26 17.47 35.98 4.78
N ALA A 27 16.48 36.54 5.47
CA ALA A 27 16.48 37.97 5.85
C ALA A 27 17.66 38.31 6.78
N ALA A 28 18.01 37.46 7.74
CA ALA A 28 19.14 37.65 8.63
C ALA A 28 20.50 37.53 7.92
N ALA A 29 20.60 36.68 6.89
CA ALA A 29 21.83 36.49 6.12
C ALA A 29 21.96 37.46 4.92
N GLY A 30 20.91 38.19 4.57
CA GLY A 30 20.87 39.02 3.35
C GLY A 30 20.81 38.17 2.07
N GLU A 31 20.30 36.98 2.16
CA GLU A 31 20.18 36.02 1.05
C GLU A 31 18.79 35.98 0.45
N GLU A 32 18.66 35.45 -0.77
CA GLU A 32 17.37 35.23 -1.41
C GLU A 32 16.60 34.10 -0.75
N PHE A 33 15.33 34.31 -0.45
CA PHE A 33 14.43 33.29 0.10
C PHE A 33 14.12 32.19 -0.91
N GLN A 34 14.48 30.97 -0.57
CA GLN A 34 14.12 29.76 -1.33
C GLN A 34 13.03 28.98 -0.60
N PRO A 35 11.78 28.96 -1.11
CA PRO A 35 10.68 28.30 -0.44
C PRO A 35 10.82 26.78 -0.41
N PHE A 36 10.12 26.15 0.54
CA PHE A 36 9.89 24.70 0.55
C PHE A 36 8.92 24.32 -0.59
N ASP A 37 9.33 23.37 -1.43
CA ASP A 37 8.52 22.86 -2.54
C ASP A 37 7.77 21.59 -2.13
N ILE A 38 6.41 21.64 -2.17
CA ILE A 38 5.59 20.48 -1.80
C ILE A 38 5.79 19.32 -2.78
N ALA A 39 6.01 19.58 -4.07
CA ALA A 39 6.12 18.52 -5.06
C ALA A 39 7.47 17.78 -4.97
N VAL A 40 8.52 18.48 -4.60
CA VAL A 40 9.89 17.95 -4.55
C VAL A 40 10.34 17.70 -3.12
N ASP A 41 10.38 18.74 -2.28
CA ASP A 41 10.98 18.64 -0.95
C ASP A 41 10.15 17.76 0.00
N TYR A 42 8.80 17.86 -0.07
CA TYR A 42 7.93 17.05 0.78
C TYR A 42 8.12 15.55 0.50
N THR A 43 8.06 15.17 -0.76
CA THR A 43 8.16 13.75 -1.15
C THR A 43 9.54 13.16 -0.93
N THR A 44 10.59 13.98 -1.04
CA THR A 44 11.97 13.52 -0.94
C THR A 44 12.47 13.44 0.50
N TYR A 45 12.08 14.41 1.35
CA TYR A 45 12.75 14.60 2.64
C TYR A 45 11.87 14.40 3.88
N VAL A 46 10.54 14.45 3.75
CA VAL A 46 9.66 14.42 4.94
C VAL A 46 8.52 13.44 4.88
N ASP A 47 8.08 13.03 3.70
CA ASP A 47 6.94 12.10 3.56
C ASP A 47 7.29 10.72 4.12
N GLY A 48 6.41 10.19 4.97
CA GLY A 48 6.62 8.90 5.63
C GLY A 48 7.69 8.88 6.74
N MET A 49 8.43 9.98 6.96
CA MET A 49 9.49 10.04 7.96
C MET A 49 8.98 10.42 9.37
N PRO A 50 9.67 9.96 10.44
CA PRO A 50 9.49 10.53 11.76
C PRO A 50 9.70 12.04 11.73
N ARG A 51 8.87 12.78 12.47
CA ARG A 51 8.80 14.26 12.40
C ARG A 51 10.17 14.96 12.50
N TYR A 52 10.95 14.60 13.49
CA TYR A 52 12.23 15.25 13.73
C TYR A 52 13.28 14.84 12.70
N ASP A 53 13.24 13.61 12.22
CA ASP A 53 14.12 13.16 11.14
C ASP A 53 13.80 13.90 9.84
N GLY A 54 12.54 14.11 9.51
CA GLY A 54 12.12 14.92 8.36
C GLY A 54 12.64 16.37 8.44
N VAL A 55 12.58 17.00 9.63
CA VAL A 55 13.19 18.34 9.82
C VAL A 55 14.68 18.29 9.51
N ARG A 56 15.41 17.36 10.14
CA ARG A 56 16.85 17.22 9.95
C ARG A 56 17.23 16.96 8.50
N THR A 57 16.54 16.02 7.85
CA THR A 57 16.87 15.62 6.48
C THR A 57 16.66 16.76 5.49
N PHE A 58 15.57 17.49 5.61
CA PHE A 58 15.32 18.65 4.75
C PHE A 58 16.33 19.78 5.01
N LEU A 59 16.61 20.13 6.26
CA LEU A 59 17.57 21.18 6.57
C LEU A 59 18.99 20.83 6.07
N ALA A 60 19.40 19.57 6.22
CA ALA A 60 20.68 19.07 5.69
C ALA A 60 20.77 19.22 4.16
N SER A 61 19.67 19.00 3.43
CA SER A 61 19.63 19.20 1.97
C SER A 61 19.85 20.66 1.55
N ARG A 62 19.61 21.61 2.47
CA ARG A 62 19.83 23.05 2.30
C ARG A 62 21.14 23.53 2.95
N GLY A 63 21.99 22.60 3.42
CA GLY A 63 23.25 22.95 4.11
C GLY A 63 23.03 23.65 5.46
N ILE A 64 21.86 23.44 6.09
CA ILE A 64 21.51 24.05 7.38
C ILE A 64 21.63 22.99 8.47
N GLU A 65 22.44 23.28 9.47
CA GLU A 65 22.57 22.48 10.68
C GLU A 65 21.95 23.20 11.88
N LEU A 66 21.11 22.50 12.62
CA LEU A 66 20.54 22.95 13.89
C LEU A 66 20.85 21.92 14.98
N PRO A 67 20.96 22.38 16.24
CA PRO A 67 20.98 21.47 17.38
C PRO A 67 19.73 20.56 17.35
N TRP A 68 19.89 19.30 17.78
CA TRP A 68 18.75 18.37 17.85
C TRP A 68 17.65 18.88 18.78
N GLY A 69 18.04 19.40 19.94
CA GLY A 69 17.12 19.83 20.99
C GLY A 69 16.49 18.67 21.75
N SER A 70 15.37 18.93 22.37
CA SER A 70 14.57 17.99 23.14
C SER A 70 13.14 17.91 22.59
N PRO A 71 12.47 16.74 22.64
CA PRO A 71 11.04 16.64 22.32
C PRO A 71 10.12 17.59 23.09
N GLY A 72 10.59 18.13 24.22
CA GLY A 72 9.89 19.14 25.01
C GLY A 72 10.20 20.60 24.64
N ASP A 73 11.00 20.86 23.61
CA ASP A 73 11.31 22.22 23.18
C ASP A 73 10.07 22.99 22.74
N LEU A 74 10.05 24.28 23.03
CA LEU A 74 8.98 25.15 22.56
C LEU A 74 8.96 25.25 21.03
N PRO A 75 7.79 25.51 20.41
CA PRO A 75 7.66 25.60 18.94
C PRO A 75 8.47 26.74 18.29
N ASP A 76 8.94 27.70 19.05
CA ASP A 76 9.78 28.81 18.60
C ASP A 76 11.29 28.58 18.78
N ALA A 77 11.68 27.47 19.42
CA ALA A 77 13.08 27.12 19.61
C ALA A 77 13.73 26.74 18.26
N GLU A 78 14.90 27.32 17.99
CA GLU A 78 15.70 27.04 16.79
C GLU A 78 16.49 25.72 16.95
N THR A 79 15.75 24.62 17.13
CA THR A 79 16.24 23.25 17.18
C THR A 79 15.43 22.36 16.24
N VAL A 80 15.95 21.19 15.90
CA VAL A 80 15.21 20.19 15.09
C VAL A 80 13.89 19.84 15.77
N CYS A 81 13.92 19.62 17.09
CA CYS A 81 12.71 19.30 17.85
C CYS A 81 11.75 20.50 17.93
N GLY A 82 12.24 21.73 18.12
CA GLY A 82 11.40 22.92 18.15
C GLY A 82 10.65 23.14 16.84
N LEU A 83 11.35 23.10 15.69
CA LEU A 83 10.71 23.20 14.38
C LEU A 83 9.71 22.07 14.14
N GLY A 84 10.03 20.83 14.52
CA GLY A 84 9.09 19.73 14.45
C GLY A 84 7.84 19.94 15.31
N ASN A 85 7.99 20.57 16.48
CA ASN A 85 6.87 20.93 17.35
C ASN A 85 6.05 22.10 16.77
N ARG A 86 6.71 23.10 16.15
CA ARG A 86 6.02 24.17 15.40
C ARG A 86 5.16 23.60 14.26
N LYS A 87 5.72 22.69 13.47
CA LYS A 87 4.95 21.98 12.43
C LYS A 87 3.72 21.27 13.01
N ASN A 88 3.81 20.70 14.18
CA ASN A 88 2.68 20.03 14.80
C ASN A 88 1.59 21.01 15.24
N VAL A 89 1.96 22.16 15.79
CA VAL A 89 1.01 23.22 16.12
C VAL A 89 0.25 23.67 14.87
N LEU A 90 0.97 24.00 13.80
CA LEU A 90 0.38 24.39 12.52
C LEU A 90 -0.52 23.30 11.91
N PHE A 91 -0.15 22.03 12.08
CA PHE A 91 -1.00 20.93 11.64
C PHE A 91 -2.32 20.89 12.40
N HIS A 92 -2.31 21.12 13.72
CA HIS A 92 -3.53 21.18 14.53
C HIS A 92 -4.39 22.39 14.15
N GLU A 93 -3.80 23.56 14.00
CA GLU A 93 -4.49 24.77 13.57
C GLU A 93 -5.19 24.54 12.21
N LEU A 94 -4.46 24.02 11.22
CA LEU A 94 -5.00 23.75 9.88
C LEU A 94 -6.12 22.70 9.90
N ILE A 95 -5.98 21.62 10.69
CA ILE A 95 -6.99 20.55 10.70
C ILE A 95 -8.27 20.99 11.42
N GLU A 96 -8.16 21.90 12.37
CA GLU A 96 -9.33 22.52 13.03
C GLU A 96 -10.04 23.55 12.11
N GLU A 97 -9.29 24.29 11.31
CA GLU A 97 -9.82 25.27 10.38
C GLU A 97 -10.48 24.63 9.15
N VAL A 98 -9.81 23.68 8.51
CA VAL A 98 -10.23 23.09 7.23
C VAL A 98 -11.03 21.80 7.42
N GLY A 99 -10.92 21.16 8.59
CA GLY A 99 -11.49 19.84 8.85
C GLY A 99 -10.65 18.70 8.28
N VAL A 100 -11.20 17.49 8.31
CA VAL A 100 -10.58 16.27 7.79
C VAL A 100 -11.39 15.75 6.62
N GLU A 101 -10.83 15.84 5.43
CA GLU A 101 -11.42 15.16 4.27
C GLU A 101 -11.27 13.64 4.42
N VAL A 102 -12.34 12.91 4.20
CA VAL A 102 -12.37 11.43 4.23
C VAL A 102 -12.50 10.87 2.82
N TYR A 103 -12.12 9.62 2.67
CA TYR A 103 -12.44 8.82 1.49
C TYR A 103 -13.76 8.11 1.74
N GLU A 104 -14.82 8.51 1.07
CA GLU A 104 -16.18 7.97 1.24
C GLU A 104 -16.22 6.46 0.99
N ASP A 105 -15.52 5.98 -0.06
CA ASP A 105 -15.38 4.56 -0.37
C ASP A 105 -14.80 3.75 0.79
N ALA A 106 -13.89 4.35 1.57
CA ALA A 106 -13.29 3.70 2.73
C ALA A 106 -14.28 3.63 3.89
N VAL A 107 -15.00 4.71 4.14
CA VAL A 107 -16.01 4.77 5.22
C VAL A 107 -17.13 3.75 4.93
N GLU A 108 -17.73 3.80 3.75
CA GLU A 108 -18.78 2.87 3.32
C GLU A 108 -18.35 1.40 3.44
N ARG A 109 -17.10 1.11 3.05
CA ARG A 109 -16.56 -0.25 3.10
C ARG A 109 -16.33 -0.72 4.54
N ILE A 110 -15.80 0.13 5.41
CA ILE A 110 -15.59 -0.20 6.83
C ILE A 110 -16.95 -0.42 7.53
N GLU A 111 -17.94 0.42 7.25
CA GLU A 111 -19.30 0.25 7.77
C GLU A 111 -19.93 -1.08 7.31
N ASP A 112 -19.73 -1.45 6.04
CA ASP A 112 -20.21 -2.73 5.51
C ASP A 112 -19.55 -3.92 6.23
N TRP A 113 -18.24 -3.90 6.42
CA TRP A 113 -17.54 -4.93 7.17
C TRP A 113 -18.04 -5.05 8.62
N ARG A 114 -18.27 -3.92 9.29
CA ARG A 114 -18.83 -3.92 10.65
C ARG A 114 -20.24 -4.49 10.70
N ARG A 115 -21.11 -4.13 9.74
CA ARG A 115 -22.46 -4.74 9.64
C ARG A 115 -22.42 -6.26 9.48
N ARG A 116 -21.36 -6.77 8.86
CA ARG A 116 -21.11 -8.22 8.71
C ARG A 116 -20.40 -8.86 9.90
N GLY A 117 -20.17 -8.12 10.97
CA GLY A 117 -19.58 -8.63 12.22
C GLY A 117 -18.07 -8.72 12.20
N LEU A 118 -17.38 -8.07 11.25
CA LEU A 118 -15.93 -8.00 11.27
C LEU A 118 -15.47 -6.95 12.27
N ALA A 119 -14.50 -7.32 13.11
CA ALA A 119 -13.82 -6.41 14.01
C ALA A 119 -12.84 -5.53 13.23
N THR A 120 -12.77 -4.24 13.59
CA THR A 120 -11.97 -3.24 12.89
C THR A 120 -10.99 -2.54 13.81
N ALA A 121 -9.77 -2.30 13.32
CA ALA A 121 -8.75 -1.56 14.04
C ALA A 121 -8.16 -0.46 13.16
N VAL A 122 -7.82 0.67 13.75
CA VAL A 122 -6.98 1.67 13.10
C VAL A 122 -5.55 1.57 13.63
N VAL A 123 -4.57 1.51 12.72
CA VAL A 123 -3.15 1.47 13.04
C VAL A 123 -2.43 2.60 12.30
N SER A 124 -1.86 3.53 13.04
CA SER A 124 -1.23 4.74 12.48
C SER A 124 0.09 5.04 13.17
N SER A 125 1.09 5.47 12.40
CA SER A 125 2.34 6.01 12.96
C SER A 125 2.19 7.43 13.50
N SER A 126 1.06 8.09 13.21
CA SER A 126 0.79 9.46 13.65
C SER A 126 0.38 9.51 15.12
N LYS A 127 0.95 10.44 15.86
CA LYS A 127 0.49 10.79 17.23
C LYS A 127 -0.84 11.56 17.25
N ASN A 128 -1.32 11.99 16.07
CA ASN A 128 -2.54 12.79 15.92
C ASN A 128 -3.74 11.92 15.48
N CYS A 129 -3.61 10.59 15.48
CA CYS A 129 -4.62 9.67 14.95
C CYS A 129 -5.97 9.85 15.65
N GLU A 130 -5.99 9.86 16.99
CA GLU A 130 -7.21 10.03 17.78
C GLU A 130 -7.94 11.34 17.43
N GLN A 131 -7.21 12.45 17.37
CA GLN A 131 -7.80 13.75 17.03
C GLN A 131 -8.35 13.76 15.61
N ILE A 132 -7.62 13.21 14.65
CA ILE A 132 -8.06 13.09 13.25
C ILE A 132 -9.38 12.31 13.16
N LEU A 133 -9.46 11.16 13.82
CA LEU A 133 -10.66 10.33 13.83
C LEU A 133 -11.85 11.03 14.49
N ARG A 134 -11.60 11.78 15.57
CA ARG A 134 -12.64 12.54 16.28
C ARG A 134 -13.19 13.67 15.41
N ILE A 135 -12.31 14.47 14.78
CA ILE A 135 -12.71 15.57 13.89
C ILE A 135 -13.46 15.03 12.67
N ALA A 136 -13.00 13.90 12.11
CA ALA A 136 -13.67 13.24 11.00
C ALA A 136 -14.98 12.52 11.38
N GLY A 137 -15.30 12.40 12.68
CA GLY A 137 -16.46 11.64 13.14
C GLY A 137 -16.35 10.12 12.98
N LEU A 138 -15.13 9.58 12.80
CA LEU A 138 -14.89 8.17 12.42
C LEU A 138 -14.50 7.27 13.59
N ALA A 139 -14.34 7.79 14.80
CA ALA A 139 -13.88 6.99 15.95
C ALA A 139 -14.75 5.76 16.22
N HIS A 140 -16.06 5.85 15.98
CA HIS A 140 -17.03 4.79 16.17
C HIS A 140 -16.87 3.59 15.20
N LEU A 141 -16.09 3.76 14.13
CA LEU A 141 -15.84 2.70 13.15
C LEU A 141 -14.78 1.69 13.60
N PHE A 142 -14.11 1.91 14.73
CA PHE A 142 -13.00 1.07 15.16
C PHE A 142 -13.19 0.54 16.56
N ASP A 143 -12.99 -0.76 16.72
CA ASP A 143 -13.06 -1.44 18.01
C ASP A 143 -11.78 -1.25 18.82
N THR A 144 -10.66 -0.95 18.14
CA THR A 144 -9.39 -0.60 18.79
C THR A 144 -8.54 0.32 17.94
N GLN A 145 -7.61 1.01 18.61
CA GLN A 145 -6.64 1.91 18.00
C GLN A 145 -5.23 1.60 18.50
N VAL A 146 -4.25 1.58 17.60
CA VAL A 146 -2.82 1.57 17.90
C VAL A 146 -2.17 2.69 17.11
N ASP A 147 -1.79 3.75 17.79
CA ASP A 147 -1.23 4.95 17.16
C ASP A 147 0.19 5.28 17.63
N GLY A 148 0.75 6.39 17.14
CA GLY A 148 2.09 6.82 17.49
C GLY A 148 2.26 7.20 18.99
N VAL A 149 1.19 7.54 19.69
CA VAL A 149 1.22 7.79 21.14
C VAL A 149 1.35 6.46 21.88
N GLU A 150 0.50 5.49 21.52
CA GLU A 150 0.52 4.15 22.08
C GLU A 150 1.85 3.44 21.81
N ALA A 151 2.33 3.50 20.55
CA ALA A 151 3.60 2.91 20.16
C ALA A 151 4.77 3.47 20.97
N ALA A 152 4.81 4.80 21.17
CA ALA A 152 5.84 5.43 22.02
C ALA A 152 5.74 5.02 23.49
N ARG A 153 4.50 4.95 24.04
CA ARG A 153 4.25 4.57 25.43
C ARG A 153 4.66 3.13 25.71
N THR A 154 4.41 2.22 24.79
CA THR A 154 4.67 0.78 24.92
C THR A 154 6.00 0.35 24.28
N LYS A 155 6.75 1.30 23.73
CA LYS A 155 8.04 1.08 23.03
C LYS A 155 7.94 0.07 21.88
N LEU A 156 6.82 0.06 21.16
CA LEU A 156 6.68 -0.77 19.97
C LEU A 156 7.50 -0.20 18.83
N PRO A 157 8.26 -1.04 18.12
CA PRO A 157 8.88 -0.66 16.86
C PRO A 157 7.83 -0.15 15.85
N GLY A 158 8.17 0.90 15.13
CA GLY A 158 7.33 1.44 14.07
C GLY A 158 7.46 0.66 12.76
N LYS A 159 6.52 0.88 11.83
CA LYS A 159 6.60 0.34 10.47
C LYS A 159 7.99 0.64 9.85
N PRO A 160 8.66 -0.31 9.20
CA PRO A 160 8.16 -1.58 8.66
C PRO A 160 8.13 -2.77 9.64
N ALA A 161 8.43 -2.59 10.94
CA ALA A 161 8.22 -3.66 11.91
C ALA A 161 6.71 -3.96 12.08
N PRO A 162 6.32 -5.22 12.29
CA PRO A 162 4.91 -5.64 12.34
C PRO A 162 4.21 -5.32 13.67
N ASP A 163 4.95 -4.88 14.67
CA ASP A 163 4.56 -4.84 16.07
C ASP A 163 3.26 -4.07 16.32
N THR A 164 3.06 -2.94 15.66
CA THR A 164 1.84 -2.14 15.80
C THR A 164 0.61 -2.85 15.26
N PHE A 165 0.72 -3.57 14.14
CA PHE A 165 -0.36 -4.39 13.58
C PHE A 165 -0.64 -5.62 14.43
N LEU A 166 0.42 -6.31 14.90
CA LEU A 166 0.28 -7.46 15.81
C LEU A 166 -0.39 -7.04 17.11
N LYS A 167 -0.07 -5.85 17.64
CA LYS A 167 -0.73 -5.31 18.83
C LYS A 167 -2.21 -5.02 18.60
N ALA A 168 -2.58 -4.54 17.44
CA ALA A 168 -3.98 -4.36 17.08
C ALA A 168 -4.73 -5.70 16.97
N ALA A 169 -4.14 -6.70 16.33
CA ALA A 169 -4.70 -8.05 16.22
C ALA A 169 -4.87 -8.71 17.60
N GLU A 170 -3.88 -8.57 18.50
CA GLU A 170 -3.96 -9.01 19.90
C GLU A 170 -5.17 -8.38 20.61
N ARG A 171 -5.36 -7.06 20.49
CA ARG A 171 -6.49 -6.36 21.14
C ARG A 171 -7.84 -6.76 20.58
N LEU A 172 -7.91 -7.13 19.33
CA LEU A 172 -9.11 -7.67 18.70
C LEU A 172 -9.32 -9.15 19.02
N ASN A 173 -8.37 -9.80 19.70
CA ASN A 173 -8.35 -11.24 19.97
C ASN A 173 -8.44 -12.06 18.66
N VAL A 174 -7.72 -11.63 17.63
CA VAL A 174 -7.68 -12.27 16.30
C VAL A 174 -6.23 -12.66 15.97
N GLU A 175 -6.04 -13.86 15.48
CA GLU A 175 -4.73 -14.29 14.96
C GLU A 175 -4.38 -13.51 13.69
N ALA A 176 -3.12 -13.10 13.53
CA ALA A 176 -2.65 -12.33 12.36
C ALA A 176 -3.04 -12.99 11.02
N ARG A 177 -2.92 -14.33 10.91
CA ARG A 177 -3.31 -15.08 9.70
C ARG A 177 -4.81 -15.00 9.35
N ARG A 178 -5.65 -14.54 10.26
CA ARG A 178 -7.10 -14.31 10.08
C ARG A 178 -7.47 -12.84 9.96
N ALA A 179 -6.48 -11.97 9.96
CA ALA A 179 -6.66 -10.53 9.83
C ALA A 179 -6.12 -10.03 8.50
N VAL A 180 -6.71 -8.95 8.03
CA VAL A 180 -6.34 -8.24 6.79
C VAL A 180 -5.66 -6.93 7.19
N VAL A 181 -4.51 -6.65 6.61
CA VAL A 181 -3.87 -5.33 6.68
C VAL A 181 -4.20 -4.55 5.42
N ILE A 182 -4.63 -3.29 5.57
CA ILE A 182 -4.93 -2.39 4.47
C ILE A 182 -4.06 -1.14 4.63
N GLU A 183 -3.22 -0.86 3.65
CA GLU A 183 -2.17 0.16 3.76
C GLU A 183 -1.91 0.89 2.44
N ASP A 184 -1.55 2.17 2.55
CA ASP A 184 -1.20 3.01 1.39
C ASP A 184 0.32 3.30 1.28
N ALA A 185 1.11 2.90 2.28
CA ALA A 185 2.54 3.14 2.35
C ALA A 185 3.34 1.83 2.26
N VAL A 186 4.48 1.87 1.56
CA VAL A 186 5.40 0.73 1.42
C VAL A 186 5.79 0.15 2.78
N ALA A 187 6.19 1.00 3.73
CA ALA A 187 6.57 0.54 5.08
C ALA A 187 5.45 -0.18 5.82
N GLY A 188 4.19 0.20 5.58
CA GLY A 188 3.04 -0.46 6.17
C GLY A 188 2.72 -1.81 5.52
N VAL A 189 2.84 -1.89 4.19
CA VAL A 189 2.73 -3.16 3.45
C VAL A 189 3.80 -4.16 3.91
N GLN A 190 5.06 -3.70 4.03
CA GLN A 190 6.16 -4.51 4.56
C GLN A 190 5.88 -5.00 5.99
N ALA A 191 5.32 -4.13 6.85
CA ALA A 191 4.94 -4.50 8.22
C ALA A 191 3.84 -5.57 8.24
N GLY A 192 2.81 -5.45 7.38
CA GLY A 192 1.78 -6.47 7.22
C GLY A 192 2.35 -7.83 6.78
N ARG A 193 3.24 -7.81 5.80
CA ARG A 193 3.93 -9.03 5.31
C ARG A 193 4.81 -9.65 6.40
N ALA A 194 5.61 -8.84 7.09
CA ALA A 194 6.48 -9.31 8.18
C ALA A 194 5.69 -9.90 9.35
N GLY A 195 4.47 -9.43 9.61
CA GLY A 195 3.58 -9.93 10.65
C GLY A 195 2.81 -11.20 10.28
N SER A 196 3.00 -11.76 9.08
CA SER A 196 2.29 -12.95 8.59
C SER A 196 0.77 -12.81 8.65
N PHE A 197 0.27 -11.64 8.29
CA PHE A 197 -1.17 -11.40 8.16
C PHE A 197 -1.75 -12.20 7.01
N GLY A 198 -3.02 -12.61 7.14
CA GLY A 198 -3.69 -13.49 6.17
C GLY A 198 -3.85 -12.86 4.79
N LEU A 199 -3.95 -11.52 4.72
CA LEU A 199 -3.99 -10.75 3.50
C LEU A 199 -3.41 -9.35 3.73
N VAL A 200 -2.60 -8.86 2.80
CA VAL A 200 -2.07 -7.50 2.80
C VAL A 200 -2.56 -6.77 1.54
N VAL A 201 -3.41 -5.79 1.73
CA VAL A 201 -3.98 -4.97 0.66
C VAL A 201 -3.25 -3.63 0.59
N GLY A 202 -2.65 -3.36 -0.55
CA GLY A 202 -2.10 -2.05 -0.88
C GLY A 202 -3.18 -1.13 -1.46
N VAL A 203 -3.22 0.14 -1.03
CA VAL A 203 -4.18 1.13 -1.56
C VAL A 203 -3.42 2.23 -2.28
N ALA A 204 -3.29 2.12 -3.60
CA ALA A 204 -2.61 3.08 -4.46
C ALA A 204 -3.56 4.18 -4.93
N ARG A 205 -3.98 5.07 -4.03
CA ARG A 205 -4.89 6.18 -4.36
C ARG A 205 -4.33 7.13 -5.41
N ARG A 206 -3.00 7.23 -5.50
CA ARG A 206 -2.26 8.05 -6.46
C ARG A 206 -0.99 7.32 -6.87
N GLY A 207 -0.56 7.53 -8.10
CA GLY A 207 0.70 6.97 -8.58
C GLY A 207 0.64 5.50 -9.01
N PRO A 208 1.80 4.90 -9.29
CA PRO A 208 1.91 3.53 -9.75
C PRO A 208 1.58 2.52 -8.63
N THR A 209 0.98 1.41 -9.01
CA THR A 209 0.62 0.30 -8.11
C THR A 209 1.81 -0.60 -7.75
N ASP A 210 2.84 -0.58 -8.58
CA ASP A 210 3.94 -1.55 -8.58
C ASP A 210 4.74 -1.54 -7.27
N ALA A 211 4.99 -0.33 -6.72
CA ALA A 211 5.74 -0.21 -5.48
C ALA A 211 5.12 -0.94 -4.28
N LEU A 212 3.78 -0.97 -4.17
CA LEU A 212 3.10 -1.69 -3.09
C LEU A 212 3.12 -3.20 -3.33
N ALA A 213 2.91 -3.63 -4.57
CA ALA A 213 2.98 -5.04 -4.96
C ALA A 213 4.39 -5.62 -4.75
N GLU A 214 5.42 -4.94 -5.23
CA GLU A 214 6.83 -5.36 -5.09
C GLU A 214 7.28 -5.44 -3.62
N ASN A 215 6.64 -4.69 -2.72
CA ASN A 215 6.97 -4.67 -1.29
C ASN A 215 6.05 -5.55 -0.43
N GLY A 216 5.25 -6.42 -1.05
CA GLY A 216 4.56 -7.52 -0.37
C GLY A 216 3.07 -7.34 -0.17
N ALA A 217 2.40 -6.41 -0.88
CA ALA A 217 0.95 -6.43 -0.96
C ALA A 217 0.51 -7.64 -1.81
N ASP A 218 -0.44 -8.42 -1.29
CA ASP A 218 -1.04 -9.54 -2.02
C ASP A 218 -2.00 -9.04 -3.10
N VAL A 219 -2.63 -7.90 -2.84
CA VAL A 219 -3.58 -7.21 -3.74
C VAL A 219 -3.32 -5.72 -3.66
N VAL A 220 -3.37 -5.02 -4.79
CA VAL A 220 -3.31 -3.55 -4.83
C VAL A 220 -4.57 -3.02 -5.50
N VAL A 221 -5.27 -2.12 -4.80
CA VAL A 221 -6.48 -1.46 -5.26
C VAL A 221 -6.28 0.07 -5.31
N ARG A 222 -7.07 0.77 -6.07
CA ARG A 222 -7.05 2.26 -6.09
C ARG A 222 -7.99 2.87 -5.06
N ASN A 223 -9.04 2.15 -4.68
CA ASN A 223 -10.01 2.55 -3.65
C ASN A 223 -10.59 1.30 -2.97
N LEU A 224 -11.13 1.46 -1.76
CA LEU A 224 -11.67 0.32 -1.02
C LEU A 224 -13.01 -0.20 -1.56
N GLY A 225 -13.69 0.55 -2.42
CA GLY A 225 -14.88 0.09 -3.12
C GLY A 225 -14.62 -1.11 -4.05
N GLU A 226 -13.35 -1.29 -4.49
CA GLU A 226 -12.92 -2.43 -5.29
C GLU A 226 -12.84 -3.74 -4.49
N LEU A 227 -12.84 -3.68 -3.14
CA LEU A 227 -12.85 -4.86 -2.29
C LEU A 227 -14.29 -5.32 -2.04
N THR A 228 -14.62 -6.54 -2.43
CA THR A 228 -15.92 -7.15 -2.14
C THR A 228 -15.80 -8.18 -1.03
N THR A 229 -16.90 -8.40 -0.28
CA THR A 229 -16.91 -9.30 0.88
C THR A 229 -17.65 -10.62 0.61
N GLU A 230 -18.05 -10.88 -0.62
CA GLU A 230 -18.69 -12.13 -0.99
C GLU A 230 -17.64 -13.24 -1.16
N GLY A 231 -17.25 -13.85 -0.02
CA GLY A 231 -16.64 -15.18 0.06
C GLY A 231 -15.22 -15.37 -0.50
N THR A 232 -14.74 -14.44 -1.23
CA THR A 232 -13.35 -14.25 -1.68
C THR A 232 -13.11 -12.76 -1.74
N VAL A 233 -11.88 -12.32 -1.58
CA VAL A 233 -11.51 -11.03 -2.13
C VAL A 233 -12.06 -11.04 -3.55
N GLY A 234 -13.23 -10.45 -3.72
CA GLY A 234 -13.76 -10.17 -5.05
C GLY A 234 -12.81 -9.11 -5.58
N LEU A 235 -11.70 -9.57 -6.10
CA LEU A 235 -11.01 -8.81 -7.11
C LEU A 235 -12.12 -8.34 -8.03
N VAL A 236 -12.34 -7.05 -8.16
CA VAL A 236 -12.86 -6.55 -9.43
C VAL A 236 -12.08 -7.38 -10.43
N PRO A 237 -12.75 -8.21 -11.23
CA PRO A 237 -12.02 -9.08 -12.13
C PRO A 237 -11.01 -8.19 -12.81
N PRO A 238 -9.74 -8.58 -12.88
CA PRO A 238 -8.73 -7.73 -13.50
C PRO A 238 -9.35 -7.23 -14.79
N PRO A 239 -9.27 -5.93 -15.09
CA PRO A 239 -9.96 -5.37 -16.24
C PRO A 239 -9.71 -6.30 -17.41
N SER A 240 -10.79 -6.66 -18.11
CA SER A 240 -10.75 -7.68 -19.15
C SER A 240 -9.53 -7.45 -20.04
N ALA A 241 -8.63 -8.42 -20.14
CA ALA A 241 -7.45 -8.29 -21.01
C ALA A 241 -7.84 -7.92 -22.45
N VAL A 242 -9.08 -8.22 -22.84
CA VAL A 242 -9.65 -7.83 -24.14
C VAL A 242 -9.93 -6.33 -24.19
N GLU A 243 -10.41 -5.72 -23.12
CA GLU A 243 -10.64 -4.26 -23.03
C GLU A 243 -9.33 -3.46 -22.98
N TYR A 244 -8.29 -4.05 -22.37
CA TYR A 244 -6.96 -3.44 -22.24
C TYR A 244 -5.96 -3.95 -23.27
N ARG A 245 -6.44 -4.59 -24.34
CA ARG A 245 -5.60 -5.21 -25.38
C ARG A 245 -4.53 -4.27 -25.94
N ASP A 246 -4.89 -3.04 -26.24
CA ASP A 246 -3.98 -2.09 -26.87
C ASP A 246 -2.90 -1.60 -25.89
N GLU A 247 -3.21 -1.47 -24.61
CA GLU A 247 -2.24 -1.17 -23.55
C GLU A 247 -1.28 -2.34 -23.35
N ILE A 248 -1.79 -3.57 -23.27
CA ILE A 248 -0.98 -4.79 -23.14
C ILE A 248 -0.07 -4.93 -24.35
N ALA A 249 -0.59 -4.75 -25.56
CA ALA A 249 0.19 -4.78 -26.78
C ALA A 249 1.30 -3.73 -26.81
N GLY A 250 1.01 -2.49 -26.35
CA GLY A 250 2.01 -1.43 -26.24
C GLY A 250 3.12 -1.76 -25.25
N ARG A 251 2.80 -2.38 -24.12
CA ARG A 251 3.79 -2.84 -23.12
C ARG A 251 4.68 -3.98 -23.62
N LEU A 252 4.18 -4.78 -24.55
CA LEU A 252 4.88 -5.94 -25.10
C LEU A 252 5.62 -5.63 -26.42
N ALA A 253 5.35 -4.51 -27.10
CA ALA A 253 5.79 -4.22 -28.46
C ALA A 253 7.31 -4.36 -28.70
N ASP A 254 8.15 -3.97 -27.70
CA ASP A 254 9.61 -4.04 -27.79
C ASP A 254 10.23 -5.15 -26.91
N ARG A 255 9.41 -6.11 -26.46
CA ARG A 255 9.84 -7.17 -25.53
C ARG A 255 9.65 -8.55 -26.16
N ARG A 256 10.41 -9.52 -25.68
CA ARG A 256 10.17 -10.94 -25.95
C ARG A 256 9.44 -11.53 -24.76
N PRO A 257 8.10 -11.51 -24.75
CA PRO A 257 7.34 -12.01 -23.61
C PRO A 257 7.53 -13.53 -23.48
N ALA A 258 7.51 -14.02 -22.22
CA ALA A 258 7.23 -15.41 -21.92
C ALA A 258 5.84 -15.47 -21.31
N ILE A 259 4.99 -16.35 -21.79
CA ILE A 259 3.61 -16.52 -21.34
C ILE A 259 3.50 -17.80 -20.54
N PHE A 260 2.93 -17.72 -19.37
CA PHE A 260 2.63 -18.84 -18.50
C PHE A 260 1.12 -19.01 -18.44
N LEU A 261 0.60 -20.15 -18.84
CA LEU A 261 -0.82 -20.46 -18.88
C LEU A 261 -1.14 -21.54 -17.85
N ASP A 262 -2.08 -21.26 -16.96
CA ASP A 262 -2.67 -22.27 -16.11
C ASP A 262 -3.64 -23.13 -16.91
N TYR A 263 -3.80 -24.41 -16.53
CA TYR A 263 -4.63 -25.36 -17.26
C TYR A 263 -6.10 -25.32 -16.79
N ASP A 264 -6.34 -25.59 -15.50
CA ASP A 264 -7.69 -25.72 -14.97
C ASP A 264 -8.32 -24.35 -14.64
N GLY A 265 -9.40 -24.00 -15.28
CA GLY A 265 -10.05 -22.69 -15.12
C GLY A 265 -9.53 -21.59 -16.04
N THR A 266 -8.40 -21.83 -16.74
CA THR A 266 -7.83 -20.92 -17.75
C THR A 266 -7.95 -21.48 -19.16
N LEU A 267 -7.37 -22.63 -19.41
CA LEU A 267 -7.42 -23.31 -20.72
C LEU A 267 -8.62 -24.25 -20.86
N THR A 268 -9.13 -24.72 -19.73
CA THR A 268 -10.32 -25.57 -19.64
C THR A 268 -11.28 -25.02 -18.60
N PRO A 269 -12.60 -25.26 -18.72
CA PRO A 269 -13.54 -24.96 -17.65
C PRO A 269 -13.20 -25.73 -16.37
N ILE A 270 -13.51 -25.14 -15.21
CA ILE A 270 -13.49 -25.87 -13.94
C ILE A 270 -14.66 -26.86 -13.93
N VAL A 271 -14.32 -28.14 -13.80
CA VAL A 271 -15.29 -29.24 -13.77
C VAL A 271 -15.12 -30.07 -12.50
N PRO A 272 -16.22 -30.71 -11.98
CA PRO A 272 -16.14 -31.50 -10.75
C PRO A 272 -15.21 -32.72 -10.86
N ASP A 273 -15.14 -33.34 -12.04
CA ASP A 273 -14.24 -34.46 -12.32
C ASP A 273 -13.02 -33.95 -13.11
N PRO A 274 -11.81 -33.98 -12.52
CA PRO A 274 -10.60 -33.54 -13.21
C PRO A 274 -10.32 -34.27 -14.53
N ALA A 275 -10.76 -35.50 -14.69
CA ALA A 275 -10.60 -36.26 -15.92
C ALA A 275 -11.48 -35.74 -17.08
N ALA A 276 -12.56 -35.03 -16.77
CA ALA A 276 -13.45 -34.42 -17.75
C ALA A 276 -12.94 -33.05 -18.28
N ALA A 277 -11.90 -32.47 -17.69
CA ALA A 277 -11.32 -31.19 -18.13
C ALA A 277 -10.46 -31.41 -19.40
N THR A 278 -11.11 -31.41 -20.55
CA THR A 278 -10.44 -31.61 -21.85
C THR A 278 -10.23 -30.30 -22.58
N LEU A 279 -9.05 -30.15 -23.18
CA LEU A 279 -8.70 -28.97 -23.97
C LEU A 279 -9.48 -28.94 -25.30
N ALA A 280 -10.22 -27.87 -25.55
CA ALA A 280 -10.93 -27.69 -26.80
C ALA A 280 -9.96 -27.62 -28.00
N PRO A 281 -10.30 -28.20 -29.16
CA PRO A 281 -9.43 -28.20 -30.35
C PRO A 281 -9.00 -26.79 -30.78
N GLU A 282 -9.89 -25.82 -30.67
CA GLU A 282 -9.66 -24.43 -31.04
C GLU A 282 -8.62 -23.78 -30.11
N VAL A 283 -8.72 -24.07 -28.81
CA VAL A 283 -7.76 -23.58 -27.80
C VAL A 283 -6.39 -24.21 -28.04
N ARG A 284 -6.32 -25.50 -28.38
CA ARG A 284 -5.06 -26.17 -28.72
C ARG A 284 -4.40 -25.53 -29.95
N GLN A 285 -5.15 -25.23 -30.99
CA GLN A 285 -4.61 -24.55 -32.18
C GLN A 285 -4.09 -23.15 -31.85
N LEU A 286 -4.77 -22.43 -30.95
CA LEU A 286 -4.33 -21.11 -30.49
C LEU A 286 -3.02 -21.19 -29.71
N ILE A 287 -2.88 -22.17 -28.83
CA ILE A 287 -1.64 -22.43 -28.05
C ILE A 287 -0.48 -22.76 -29.00
N ASP A 288 -0.70 -23.63 -29.99
CA ASP A 288 0.30 -23.97 -30.99
C ASP A 288 0.72 -22.73 -31.82
N ALA A 289 -0.22 -21.90 -32.23
CA ALA A 289 0.09 -20.66 -32.94
C ALA A 289 0.88 -19.67 -32.05
N LEU A 290 0.50 -19.54 -30.80
CA LEU A 290 1.14 -18.63 -29.84
C LEU A 290 2.57 -19.07 -29.49
N SER A 291 2.81 -20.38 -29.38
CA SER A 291 4.16 -20.93 -29.10
C SER A 291 5.19 -20.58 -30.18
N LYS A 292 4.75 -20.33 -31.41
CA LYS A 292 5.60 -19.90 -32.53
C LYS A 292 5.95 -18.43 -32.48
N LEU A 293 5.20 -17.63 -31.70
CA LEU A 293 5.39 -16.18 -31.58
C LEU A 293 6.20 -15.80 -30.33
N CYS A 294 6.08 -16.55 -29.25
CA CYS A 294 6.76 -16.27 -27.98
C CYS A 294 7.04 -17.56 -27.20
N ARG A 295 7.85 -17.45 -26.14
CA ARG A 295 8.05 -18.57 -25.22
C ARG A 295 6.77 -18.80 -24.42
N LEU A 296 6.31 -20.06 -24.41
CA LEU A 296 5.09 -20.46 -23.76
C LEU A 296 5.36 -21.61 -22.78
N ALA A 297 4.78 -21.51 -21.60
CA ALA A 297 4.80 -22.56 -20.60
C ALA A 297 3.38 -22.84 -20.10
N ILE A 298 3.07 -24.12 -19.90
CA ILE A 298 1.85 -24.57 -19.22
C ILE A 298 2.22 -24.86 -17.77
N VAL A 299 1.53 -24.24 -16.83
CA VAL A 299 1.73 -24.41 -15.39
C VAL A 299 0.47 -24.99 -14.78
N SER A 300 0.56 -26.10 -14.05
CA SER A 300 -0.64 -26.76 -13.50
C SER A 300 -0.33 -27.43 -12.15
N GLY A 301 -1.38 -27.54 -11.32
CA GLY A 301 -1.36 -28.39 -10.13
C GLY A 301 -1.40 -29.88 -10.43
N ARG A 302 -1.72 -30.26 -11.67
CA ARG A 302 -1.76 -31.67 -12.11
C ARG A 302 -0.38 -32.27 -12.19
N ASP A 303 -0.34 -33.62 -12.13
CA ASP A 303 0.87 -34.38 -12.48
C ASP A 303 1.40 -33.97 -13.87
N LEU A 304 2.74 -33.89 -14.00
CA LEU A 304 3.40 -33.41 -15.21
C LEU A 304 3.03 -34.26 -16.46
N GLN A 305 2.97 -35.57 -16.32
CA GLN A 305 2.63 -36.46 -17.45
C GLN A 305 1.16 -36.29 -17.86
N ASP A 306 0.28 -36.05 -16.87
CA ASP A 306 -1.14 -35.87 -17.13
C ASP A 306 -1.39 -34.56 -17.90
N VAL A 307 -0.83 -33.45 -17.47
CA VAL A 307 -1.01 -32.17 -18.18
C VAL A 307 -0.38 -32.20 -19.58
N LYS A 308 0.79 -32.83 -19.76
CA LYS A 308 1.37 -33.02 -21.10
C LYS A 308 0.47 -33.80 -22.02
N ARG A 309 -0.11 -34.89 -21.54
CA ARG A 309 -1.02 -35.75 -22.29
C ARG A 309 -2.32 -34.98 -22.68
N LEU A 310 -2.85 -34.20 -21.77
CA LEU A 310 -4.08 -33.43 -22.00
C LEU A 310 -3.90 -32.29 -23.00
N VAL A 311 -2.78 -31.58 -22.94
CA VAL A 311 -2.43 -30.51 -23.88
C VAL A 311 -2.02 -31.08 -25.23
N GLY A 312 -1.17 -32.12 -25.26
CA GLY A 312 -0.76 -32.83 -26.45
C GLY A 312 0.06 -31.99 -27.46
N LEU A 313 0.93 -31.14 -26.97
CA LEU A 313 1.90 -30.36 -27.74
C LEU A 313 3.29 -30.58 -27.16
N ASP A 314 4.25 -31.05 -27.96
CA ASP A 314 5.57 -31.47 -27.47
C ASP A 314 6.57 -30.31 -27.30
N ASP A 315 6.42 -29.23 -28.08
CA ASP A 315 7.35 -28.11 -28.13
C ASP A 315 7.06 -27.01 -27.08
N LEU A 316 6.46 -27.36 -25.95
CA LEU A 316 6.15 -26.43 -24.87
C LEU A 316 6.92 -26.77 -23.59
N VAL A 317 7.15 -25.75 -22.76
CA VAL A 317 7.59 -25.95 -21.39
C VAL A 317 6.38 -26.33 -20.53
N TYR A 318 6.52 -27.37 -19.72
CA TYR A 318 5.49 -27.82 -18.80
C TYR A 318 6.00 -27.78 -17.36
N ALA A 319 5.20 -27.22 -16.47
CA ALA A 319 5.41 -27.26 -15.03
C ALA A 319 4.19 -27.92 -14.37
N GLY A 320 4.37 -29.13 -13.90
CA GLY A 320 3.37 -29.91 -13.18
C GLY A 320 3.57 -29.89 -11.67
N SER A 321 2.67 -30.54 -10.93
CA SER A 321 2.76 -30.71 -9.48
C SER A 321 3.01 -29.39 -8.74
N HIS A 322 2.27 -28.33 -9.10
CA HIS A 322 2.45 -26.96 -8.59
C HIS A 322 3.85 -26.37 -8.85
N GLY A 323 4.50 -26.75 -9.95
CA GLY A 323 5.82 -26.25 -10.33
C GLY A 323 7.01 -27.02 -9.75
N PHE A 324 6.78 -28.14 -9.06
CA PHE A 324 7.86 -29.00 -8.55
C PHE A 324 8.53 -29.83 -9.66
N GLU A 325 7.86 -30.04 -10.79
CA GLU A 325 8.38 -30.77 -11.95
C GLU A 325 8.31 -29.88 -13.20
N ILE A 326 9.45 -29.65 -13.87
CA ILE A 326 9.54 -28.80 -15.07
C ILE A 326 10.28 -29.55 -16.16
N VAL A 327 9.72 -29.55 -17.37
CA VAL A 327 10.30 -30.17 -18.58
C VAL A 327 10.18 -29.22 -19.77
#